data_ea71ac7794ae7792d9066c9ecca32d6e
#
_entry.id   ea71ac7794ae7792d9066c9ecca32d6e
#
_cell.length_a   1.000
_cell.length_b   1.000
_cell.length_c   1.000
_cell.angle_alpha   90.00
_cell.angle_beta   90.00
_cell.angle_gamma   90.00
#
_symmetry.space_group_name_H-M   'P 1'
#
loop_
_entity.id
_entity.type
_entity.pdbx_description
1 polymer ?
#
loop_
_entity_poly.entity_id
_entity_poly.type
_entity_poly.pdbx_seq_one_letter_code
_entity_poly.pdbx_strand_id
1 'polypeptide(L)'
;VDNFCNTNSIKKFLKELNISTEEINLRPKPLKHKIEVPTDRQKRQVIQLVDHTQRLLRFSEYRRQENFWKSFRYEKPSTWNKQTDKHKERFWNEVIGKFPNANLPINPRSRKILDTDKWTCHEIVLDVWKDVFAWGYLLTPKGIKPGEKRPVVVCQHGLEGLPNDTITRDPKSRAFGPYKGFSAELADRGFVVFAPHNPYRGQDAFRVLQRKANPLGKTLFSVIIPQHNRIIDWLETLPYVDKNRIGFYGLSYGGKTAMRVPALIPRYSLSICSADFNEWIKKNTTTDWSYSYLYTGEYEIFEYNLGHTFNYAEMAALI
;
A
#
# COMPACT_ATOMS: atom_id res chain seq x y z
N VAL A 1 36.33 -26.79 -16.51
CA VAL A 1 35.45 -26.57 -15.35
C VAL A 1 36.10 -27.31 -14.21
N ASP A 2 36.88 -26.57 -13.40
CA ASP A 2 37.53 -27.13 -12.23
C ASP A 2 36.43 -27.64 -11.27
N ASN A 3 36.55 -28.90 -10.89
CA ASN A 3 35.60 -29.54 -10.01
C ASN A 3 35.49 -28.76 -8.69
N PHE A 4 34.35 -28.17 -8.44
CA PHE A 4 34.00 -27.62 -7.13
C PHE A 4 34.22 -28.72 -6.07
N CYS A 5 34.92 -28.42 -5.00
CA CYS A 5 35.33 -29.38 -3.97
C CYS A 5 36.38 -30.43 -4.44
N ASN A 6 37.39 -30.04 -5.20
CA ASN A 6 38.52 -30.91 -5.44
C ASN A 6 39.31 -31.18 -4.15
N THR A 7 40.13 -32.28 -4.17
CA THR A 7 40.91 -32.72 -3.01
C THR A 7 41.77 -31.62 -2.40
N ASN A 8 42.37 -30.75 -3.23
CA ASN A 8 43.22 -29.66 -2.75
C ASN A 8 42.41 -28.57 -2.00
N SER A 9 41.21 -28.21 -2.51
CA SER A 9 40.32 -27.27 -1.86
C SER A 9 39.85 -27.81 -0.51
N ILE A 10 39.53 -29.09 -0.43
CA ILE A 10 39.09 -29.74 0.83
C ILE A 10 40.27 -29.78 1.82
N LYS A 11 41.48 -30.17 1.39
CA LYS A 11 42.67 -30.17 2.24
C LYS A 11 43.00 -28.78 2.79
N LYS A 12 42.89 -27.74 1.95
CA LYS A 12 43.14 -26.36 2.36
C LYS A 12 42.11 -25.92 3.40
N PHE A 13 40.82 -26.20 3.19
CA PHE A 13 39.76 -25.89 4.13
C PHE A 13 39.93 -26.61 5.48
N LEU A 14 40.27 -27.89 5.46
CA LEU A 14 40.49 -28.66 6.69
C LEU A 14 41.74 -28.15 7.45
N LYS A 15 42.78 -27.72 6.75
CA LYS A 15 43.97 -27.10 7.35
C LYS A 15 43.61 -25.80 8.11
N GLU A 16 42.75 -24.95 7.51
CA GLU A 16 42.28 -23.74 8.18
C GLU A 16 41.44 -24.04 9.46
N LEU A 17 40.84 -25.22 9.51
CA LEU A 17 40.13 -25.72 10.69
C LEU A 17 41.01 -26.45 11.70
N ASN A 18 42.36 -26.48 11.51
CA ASN A 18 43.34 -27.23 12.29
C ASN A 18 43.06 -28.74 12.35
N ILE A 19 42.43 -29.30 11.31
CA ILE A 19 42.18 -30.72 11.17
C ILE A 19 43.28 -31.36 10.35
N SER A 20 43.96 -32.39 10.93
CA SER A 20 44.98 -33.15 10.20
C SER A 20 44.36 -33.83 8.98
N THR A 21 45.04 -33.70 7.82
CA THR A 21 44.59 -34.32 6.58
C THR A 21 45.40 -35.58 6.20
N GLU A 22 46.29 -36.02 7.08
CA GLU A 22 47.19 -37.15 6.78
C GLU A 22 46.47 -38.50 6.69
N GLU A 23 45.34 -38.66 7.41
CA GLU A 23 44.56 -39.89 7.42
C GLU A 23 43.30 -39.85 6.53
N ILE A 24 43.02 -38.74 5.85
CA ILE A 24 41.80 -38.62 5.07
C ILE A 24 41.96 -39.24 3.70
N ASN A 25 41.47 -40.45 3.54
CA ASN A 25 41.36 -41.09 2.24
C ASN A 25 40.19 -40.46 1.46
N LEU A 26 40.51 -39.41 0.66
CA LEU A 26 39.55 -38.69 -0.16
C LEU A 26 39.10 -39.44 -1.43
N ARG A 27 39.44 -40.69 -1.58
CA ARG A 27 38.89 -41.51 -2.68
C ARG A 27 37.42 -41.76 -2.38
N PRO A 28 36.49 -41.25 -3.18
CA PRO A 28 35.06 -41.50 -2.97
C PRO A 28 34.85 -43.02 -3.10
N LYS A 29 34.47 -43.66 -2.01
CA LYS A 29 33.95 -45.01 -2.12
C LYS A 29 32.64 -44.90 -2.93
N PRO A 30 32.47 -45.69 -4.01
CA PRO A 30 31.20 -45.65 -4.73
C PRO A 30 30.09 -45.99 -3.75
N LEU A 31 29.10 -45.11 -3.66
CA LEU A 31 27.90 -45.37 -2.87
C LEU A 31 27.24 -46.64 -3.40
N LYS A 32 27.27 -47.70 -2.60
CA LYS A 32 26.65 -49.00 -2.95
C LYS A 32 25.15 -48.97 -3.05
N HIS A 33 24.52 -47.84 -2.63
CA HIS A 33 23.07 -47.69 -2.66
C HIS A 33 22.69 -46.55 -3.63
N LYS A 34 21.74 -46.87 -4.50
CA LYS A 34 21.03 -45.87 -5.27
C LYS A 34 20.31 -44.94 -4.27
N ILE A 35 20.73 -43.67 -4.20
CA ILE A 35 19.98 -42.67 -3.46
C ILE A 35 18.74 -42.37 -4.28
N GLU A 36 17.64 -43.01 -3.93
CA GLU A 36 16.34 -42.62 -4.47
C GLU A 36 15.98 -41.26 -3.86
N VAL A 37 15.75 -40.30 -4.71
CA VAL A 37 15.25 -38.99 -4.26
C VAL A 37 13.81 -39.20 -3.79
N PRO A 38 13.52 -39.04 -2.48
CA PRO A 38 12.19 -39.32 -1.97
C PRO A 38 11.24 -38.17 -2.30
N THR A 39 10.69 -38.16 -3.52
CA THR A 39 9.73 -37.17 -3.99
C THR A 39 8.57 -36.95 -3.02
N ASP A 40 8.07 -38.05 -2.42
CA ASP A 40 7.01 -38.00 -1.42
C ASP A 40 7.41 -37.30 -0.13
N ARG A 41 8.69 -37.38 0.25
CA ARG A 41 9.20 -36.64 1.42
C ARG A 41 9.18 -35.14 1.16
N GLN A 42 9.64 -34.69 0.00
CA GLN A 42 9.64 -33.28 -0.37
C GLN A 42 8.22 -32.73 -0.43
N LYS A 43 7.32 -33.44 -1.09
CA LYS A 43 5.89 -33.08 -1.16
C LYS A 43 5.27 -32.96 0.23
N ARG A 44 5.49 -33.97 1.09
CA ARG A 44 5.01 -33.95 2.48
C ARG A 44 5.58 -32.78 3.27
N GLN A 45 6.87 -32.49 3.13
CA GLN A 45 7.52 -31.36 3.81
C GLN A 45 6.88 -30.03 3.42
N VAL A 46 6.61 -29.81 2.12
CA VAL A 46 5.92 -28.59 1.65
C VAL A 46 4.52 -28.50 2.26
N ILE A 47 3.73 -29.57 2.23
CA ILE A 47 2.38 -29.60 2.82
C ILE A 47 2.45 -29.26 4.32
N GLN A 48 3.36 -29.88 5.06
CA GLN A 48 3.53 -29.63 6.50
C GLN A 48 3.92 -28.16 6.79
N LEU A 49 4.76 -27.53 5.94
CA LEU A 49 5.11 -26.13 6.06
C LEU A 49 3.93 -25.21 5.77
N VAL A 50 3.14 -25.53 4.74
CA VAL A 50 1.89 -24.81 4.44
C VAL A 50 0.93 -24.90 5.62
N ASP A 51 0.67 -26.07 6.16
CA ASP A 51 -0.21 -26.26 7.32
C ASP A 51 0.32 -25.51 8.56
N HIS A 52 1.62 -25.53 8.78
CA HIS A 52 2.25 -24.77 9.87
C HIS A 52 2.01 -23.27 9.71
N THR A 53 2.28 -22.72 8.54
CA THR A 53 2.07 -21.29 8.27
C THR A 53 0.60 -20.89 8.35
N GLN A 54 -0.32 -21.73 7.88
CA GLN A 54 -1.76 -21.50 8.05
C GLN A 54 -2.18 -21.44 9.53
N ARG A 55 -1.58 -22.28 10.40
CA ARG A 55 -1.80 -22.16 11.86
C ARG A 55 -1.30 -20.84 12.42
N LEU A 56 -0.11 -20.38 12.00
CA LEU A 56 0.43 -19.09 12.43
C LEU A 56 -0.47 -17.92 11.98
N LEU A 57 -0.99 -17.97 10.76
CA LEU A 57 -1.92 -16.96 10.23
C LEU A 57 -3.23 -16.92 11.04
N ARG A 58 -3.80 -18.07 11.38
CA ARG A 58 -4.98 -18.13 12.27
C ARG A 58 -4.71 -17.50 13.65
N PHE A 59 -3.48 -17.63 14.15
CA PHE A 59 -3.07 -17.04 15.42
C PHE A 59 -2.80 -15.53 15.34
N SER A 60 -2.74 -14.97 14.15
CA SER A 60 -2.44 -13.54 13.93
C SER A 60 -3.49 -12.61 14.54
N GLU A 61 -4.76 -13.00 14.58
CA GLU A 61 -5.84 -12.26 15.23
C GLU A 61 -5.58 -12.10 16.74
N TYR A 62 -5.17 -13.18 17.44
CA TYR A 62 -4.79 -13.10 18.84
C TYR A 62 -3.65 -12.09 19.06
N ARG A 63 -2.64 -12.08 18.18
CA ARG A 63 -1.54 -11.10 18.25
C ARG A 63 -2.03 -9.66 18.12
N ARG A 64 -2.99 -9.39 17.21
CA ARG A 64 -3.58 -8.05 17.08
C ARG A 64 -4.41 -7.67 18.29
N GLN A 65 -5.17 -8.61 18.88
CA GLN A 65 -5.88 -8.37 20.15
C GLN A 65 -4.92 -7.93 21.24
N GLU A 66 -3.82 -8.65 21.45
CA GLU A 66 -2.82 -8.32 22.47
C GLU A 66 -2.09 -6.99 22.18
N ASN A 67 -1.67 -6.77 20.95
CA ASN A 67 -0.77 -5.68 20.58
C ASN A 67 -1.50 -4.37 20.25
N PHE A 68 -2.77 -4.44 19.89
CA PHE A 68 -3.56 -3.29 19.46
C PHE A 68 -4.78 -3.08 20.38
N TRP A 69 -5.78 -3.96 20.33
CA TRP A 69 -7.08 -3.73 20.95
C TRP A 69 -7.04 -3.64 22.47
N LYS A 70 -6.23 -4.44 23.15
CA LYS A 70 -6.06 -4.36 24.61
C LYS A 70 -5.46 -3.04 25.10
N SER A 71 -4.88 -2.25 24.21
CA SER A 71 -4.31 -0.96 24.58
C SER A 71 -5.35 0.16 24.66
N PHE A 72 -6.56 -0.05 24.18
CA PHE A 72 -7.61 0.96 24.14
C PHE A 72 -8.52 0.89 25.36
N ARG A 73 -8.90 2.09 25.83
CA ARG A 73 -9.97 2.30 26.78
C ARG A 73 -11.15 2.97 26.05
N TYR A 74 -12.29 2.30 26.04
CA TYR A 74 -13.50 2.73 25.30
C TYR A 74 -14.30 3.77 26.09
N GLU A 75 -13.65 4.86 26.53
CA GLU A 75 -14.31 5.83 27.43
C GLU A 75 -15.04 6.94 26.64
N LYS A 76 -14.36 7.61 25.74
CA LYS A 76 -14.91 8.74 24.98
C LYS A 76 -14.28 8.87 23.58
N PRO A 77 -15.04 9.24 22.54
CA PRO A 77 -14.49 9.49 21.22
C PRO A 77 -13.35 10.53 21.21
N SER A 78 -13.42 11.55 22.05
CA SER A 78 -12.40 12.60 22.14
C SER A 78 -11.01 12.11 22.61
N THR A 79 -10.95 10.98 23.32
CA THR A 79 -9.68 10.39 23.75
C THR A 79 -9.11 9.41 22.74
N TRP A 80 -9.89 9.02 21.74
CA TRP A 80 -9.52 7.99 20.76
C TRP A 80 -8.27 8.36 19.97
N ASN A 81 -8.22 9.56 19.39
CA ASN A 81 -7.08 10.01 18.61
C ASN A 81 -5.75 9.94 19.38
N LYS A 82 -5.77 10.35 20.66
CA LYS A 82 -4.57 10.28 21.52
C LYS A 82 -4.12 8.84 21.77
N GLN A 83 -5.08 7.91 21.93
CA GLN A 83 -4.76 6.50 22.13
C GLN A 83 -4.20 5.85 20.86
N THR A 84 -4.61 6.32 19.67
CA THR A 84 -4.12 5.80 18.39
C THR A 84 -2.74 6.31 17.97
N ASP A 85 -2.22 7.40 18.53
CA ASP A 85 -0.98 8.05 18.09
C ASP A 85 0.22 7.10 18.02
N LYS A 86 0.45 6.30 19.08
CA LYS A 86 1.55 5.30 19.09
C LYS A 86 1.39 4.22 18.01
N HIS A 87 0.13 3.87 17.69
CA HIS A 87 -0.16 2.88 16.65
C HIS A 87 -0.02 3.48 15.25
N LYS A 88 -0.39 4.76 15.06
CA LYS A 88 -0.13 5.50 13.82
C LYS A 88 1.38 5.61 13.57
N GLU A 89 2.15 5.95 14.59
CA GLU A 89 3.61 6.00 14.49
C GLU A 89 4.20 4.64 14.10
N ARG A 90 3.76 3.58 14.77
CA ARG A 90 4.17 2.22 14.44
C ARG A 90 3.78 1.83 13.01
N PHE A 91 2.52 2.10 12.62
CA PHE A 91 2.05 1.82 11.26
C PHE A 91 2.88 2.56 10.21
N TRP A 92 3.18 3.83 10.47
CA TRP A 92 3.97 4.67 9.58
C TRP A 92 5.42 4.22 9.45
N ASN A 93 6.08 3.91 10.56
CA ASN A 93 7.52 3.59 10.58
C ASN A 93 7.82 2.13 10.22
N GLU A 94 7.06 1.17 10.77
CA GLU A 94 7.38 -0.25 10.63
C GLU A 94 6.71 -0.89 9.40
N VAL A 95 5.43 -0.58 9.13
CA VAL A 95 4.66 -1.25 8.07
C VAL A 95 4.77 -0.51 6.74
N ILE A 96 4.52 0.79 6.75
CA ILE A 96 4.58 1.62 5.54
C ILE A 96 6.03 1.98 5.18
N GLY A 97 6.83 2.35 6.17
CA GLY A 97 8.21 2.83 6.00
C GLY A 97 8.26 4.31 5.65
N LYS A 98 8.28 5.15 6.68
CA LYS A 98 8.28 6.61 6.54
C LYS A 98 9.52 7.12 5.82
N PHE A 99 9.34 7.96 4.79
CA PHE A 99 10.39 8.80 4.23
C PHE A 99 10.49 10.13 5.00
N PRO A 100 11.60 10.87 4.87
CA PRO A 100 11.68 12.24 5.34
C PRO A 100 10.53 13.09 4.76
N ASN A 101 10.12 14.10 5.51
CA ASN A 101 9.06 15.00 5.06
C ASN A 101 9.43 15.68 3.73
N ALA A 102 8.41 16.03 2.94
CA ALA A 102 8.59 16.81 1.72
C ALA A 102 9.36 18.11 2.04
N ASN A 103 10.43 18.38 1.29
CA ASN A 103 11.37 19.49 1.59
C ASN A 103 11.40 20.59 0.53
N LEU A 104 10.63 20.47 -0.54
CA LEU A 104 10.50 21.52 -1.55
C LEU A 104 9.30 22.44 -1.25
N PRO A 105 9.28 23.67 -1.73
CA PRO A 105 8.07 24.47 -1.85
C PRO A 105 7.01 23.72 -2.66
N ILE A 106 5.73 23.95 -2.39
CA ILE A 106 4.63 23.26 -3.10
C ILE A 106 4.65 23.52 -4.61
N ASN A 107 5.02 24.74 -5.02
CA ASN A 107 5.17 25.17 -6.42
C ASN A 107 4.01 24.68 -7.32
N PRO A 108 2.76 25.12 -7.07
CA PRO A 108 1.61 24.61 -7.80
C PRO A 108 1.64 25.07 -9.25
N ARG A 109 1.57 24.12 -10.17
CA ARG A 109 1.40 24.36 -11.59
C ARG A 109 0.04 23.84 -12.02
N SER A 110 -0.67 24.64 -12.83
CA SER A 110 -2.02 24.29 -13.25
C SER A 110 -2.26 24.56 -14.74
N ARG A 111 -3.12 23.72 -15.33
CA ARG A 111 -3.60 23.89 -16.70
C ARG A 111 -5.08 23.51 -16.75
N LYS A 112 -5.93 24.40 -17.28
CA LYS A 112 -7.34 24.05 -17.52
C LYS A 112 -7.43 23.01 -18.63
N ILE A 113 -8.16 21.91 -18.38
CA ILE A 113 -8.30 20.78 -19.30
C ILE A 113 -9.75 20.54 -19.72
N LEU A 114 -10.73 20.96 -18.91
CA LEU A 114 -12.14 20.79 -19.21
C LEU A 114 -12.94 21.94 -18.58
N ASP A 115 -13.97 22.36 -19.29
CA ASP A 115 -14.94 23.38 -18.85
C ASP A 115 -16.34 22.86 -19.15
N THR A 116 -17.17 22.71 -18.12
CA THR A 116 -18.56 22.28 -18.21
C THR A 116 -19.49 23.40 -17.73
N ASP A 117 -20.77 23.22 -17.86
CA ASP A 117 -21.74 24.20 -17.33
C ASP A 117 -21.70 24.30 -15.80
N LYS A 118 -21.32 23.23 -15.09
CA LYS A 118 -21.39 23.15 -13.63
C LYS A 118 -20.06 23.31 -12.92
N TRP A 119 -18.94 22.93 -13.54
CA TRP A 119 -17.59 22.97 -12.95
C TRP A 119 -16.50 23.12 -14.00
N THR A 120 -15.32 23.56 -13.54
CA THR A 120 -14.09 23.58 -14.34
C THR A 120 -13.12 22.50 -13.82
N CYS A 121 -12.34 21.90 -14.72
CA CYS A 121 -11.30 20.95 -14.38
C CYS A 121 -9.91 21.48 -14.74
N HIS A 122 -9.01 21.45 -13.76
CA HIS A 122 -7.61 21.82 -13.93
C HIS A 122 -6.70 20.64 -13.60
N GLU A 123 -5.74 20.37 -14.45
CA GLU A 123 -4.60 19.54 -14.12
C GLU A 123 -3.70 20.29 -13.13
N ILE A 124 -3.26 19.62 -12.07
CA ILE A 124 -2.46 20.19 -11.00
C ILE A 124 -1.21 19.34 -10.79
N VAL A 125 -0.06 19.99 -10.65
CA VAL A 125 1.22 19.35 -10.30
C VAL A 125 1.82 20.10 -9.11
N LEU A 126 2.24 19.37 -8.08
CA LEU A 126 2.78 19.88 -6.82
C LEU A 126 4.12 19.20 -6.52
N ASP A 127 5.15 19.94 -6.17
CA ASP A 127 6.46 19.37 -5.86
C ASP A 127 6.46 18.73 -4.45
N VAL A 128 7.04 17.55 -4.33
CA VAL A 128 7.22 16.81 -3.07
C VAL A 128 8.70 16.76 -2.70
N TRP A 129 9.52 16.10 -3.52
CA TRP A 129 10.98 16.08 -3.48
C TRP A 129 11.54 16.38 -4.86
N LYS A 130 12.82 16.53 -4.99
CA LYS A 130 13.51 16.91 -6.24
C LYS A 130 13.00 16.16 -7.48
N ASP A 131 12.76 14.86 -7.33
CA ASP A 131 12.38 13.98 -8.44
C ASP A 131 10.98 13.36 -8.27
N VAL A 132 10.20 13.85 -7.30
CA VAL A 132 8.86 13.35 -6.97
C VAL A 132 7.87 14.49 -6.85
N PHE A 133 6.77 14.36 -7.55
CA PHE A 133 5.66 15.31 -7.50
C PHE A 133 4.33 14.59 -7.22
N ALA A 134 3.36 15.30 -6.70
CA ALA A 134 1.96 14.90 -6.68
C ALA A 134 1.25 15.48 -7.90
N TRP A 135 0.40 14.68 -8.54
CA TRP A 135 -0.33 15.06 -9.73
C TRP A 135 -1.78 14.60 -9.64
N GLY A 136 -2.68 15.39 -10.21
CA GLY A 136 -4.10 15.04 -10.26
C GLY A 136 -4.93 16.12 -10.95
N TYR A 137 -6.25 15.94 -10.89
CA TYR A 137 -7.23 16.85 -11.44
C TYR A 137 -8.08 17.48 -10.34
N LEU A 138 -8.15 18.83 -10.36
CA LEU A 138 -9.04 19.60 -9.51
C LEU A 138 -10.30 19.97 -10.27
N LEU A 139 -11.45 19.53 -9.79
CA LEU A 139 -12.77 19.93 -10.28
C LEU A 139 -13.33 20.98 -9.31
N THR A 140 -13.53 22.19 -9.82
CA THR A 140 -14.06 23.31 -9.03
C THR A 140 -15.46 23.66 -9.50
N PRO A 141 -16.49 23.56 -8.64
CA PRO A 141 -17.85 23.97 -8.98
C PRO A 141 -17.92 25.43 -9.41
N LYS A 142 -18.77 25.77 -10.37
CA LYS A 142 -19.07 27.16 -10.74
C LYS A 142 -20.02 27.79 -9.74
N GLY A 143 -20.04 29.11 -9.68
CA GLY A 143 -20.99 29.88 -8.85
C GLY A 143 -20.65 29.88 -7.36
N ILE A 144 -19.43 29.57 -6.96
CA ILE A 144 -18.95 29.75 -5.59
C ILE A 144 -18.91 31.26 -5.29
N LYS A 145 -19.65 31.69 -4.27
CA LYS A 145 -19.71 33.11 -3.87
C LYS A 145 -18.44 33.54 -3.13
N PRO A 146 -18.08 34.82 -3.16
CA PRO A 146 -17.00 35.35 -2.32
C PRO A 146 -17.20 34.99 -0.84
N GLY A 147 -16.16 34.41 -0.21
CA GLY A 147 -16.20 33.98 1.19
C GLY A 147 -16.88 32.63 1.44
N GLU A 148 -17.55 32.05 0.44
CA GLU A 148 -18.14 30.71 0.55
C GLU A 148 -17.06 29.63 0.56
N LYS A 149 -17.22 28.64 1.46
CA LYS A 149 -16.33 27.49 1.56
C LYS A 149 -17.08 26.22 1.25
N ARG A 150 -16.45 25.34 0.46
CA ARG A 150 -17.02 24.06 0.04
C ARG A 150 -16.24 22.90 0.63
N PRO A 151 -16.91 21.81 0.99
CA PRO A 151 -16.25 20.55 1.33
C PRO A 151 -15.49 20.00 0.12
N VAL A 152 -14.40 19.31 0.42
CA VAL A 152 -13.57 18.64 -0.61
C VAL A 152 -13.71 17.14 -0.50
N VAL A 153 -13.73 16.44 -1.63
CA VAL A 153 -13.57 14.99 -1.68
C VAL A 153 -12.36 14.66 -2.56
N VAL A 154 -11.37 14.00 -1.96
CA VAL A 154 -10.25 13.41 -2.69
C VAL A 154 -10.71 12.05 -3.22
N CYS A 155 -10.75 11.90 -4.54
CA CYS A 155 -11.36 10.79 -5.27
C CYS A 155 -10.30 9.92 -5.94
N GLN A 156 -9.98 8.78 -5.32
CA GLN A 156 -8.86 7.93 -5.74
C GLN A 156 -9.28 6.80 -6.67
N HIS A 157 -8.63 6.72 -7.84
CA HIS A 157 -8.79 5.61 -8.79
C HIS A 157 -8.20 4.29 -8.27
N GLY A 158 -8.61 3.17 -8.88
CA GLY A 158 -8.09 1.83 -8.61
C GLY A 158 -6.82 1.50 -9.38
N LEU A 159 -6.42 0.23 -9.31
CA LEU A 159 -5.24 -0.31 -10.00
C LEU A 159 -5.30 0.00 -11.50
N GLU A 160 -4.16 0.38 -12.10
CA GLU A 160 -3.99 0.77 -13.52
C GLU A 160 -4.80 2.00 -13.94
N GLY A 161 -5.52 2.67 -13.02
CA GLY A 161 -6.34 3.82 -13.32
C GLY A 161 -5.56 5.12 -13.50
N LEU A 162 -6.27 6.11 -13.99
CA LEU A 162 -5.85 7.51 -14.11
C LEU A 162 -6.91 8.43 -13.47
N PRO A 163 -6.56 9.65 -13.08
CA PRO A 163 -7.53 10.62 -12.59
C PRO A 163 -8.75 10.81 -13.51
N ASN A 164 -8.53 10.83 -14.83
CA ASN A 164 -9.60 10.95 -15.81
C ASN A 164 -10.63 9.81 -15.76
N ASP A 165 -10.22 8.60 -15.35
CA ASP A 165 -11.11 7.44 -15.27
C ASP A 165 -12.23 7.65 -14.25
N THR A 166 -11.97 8.45 -13.20
CA THR A 166 -12.95 8.78 -12.16
C THR A 166 -13.92 9.91 -12.59
N ILE A 167 -13.62 10.58 -13.71
CA ILE A 167 -14.35 11.74 -14.21
C ILE A 167 -15.25 11.38 -15.40
N THR A 168 -14.77 10.46 -16.26
CA THR A 168 -15.44 10.14 -17.52
C THR A 168 -16.86 9.60 -17.30
N ARG A 169 -17.79 10.09 -18.12
CA ARG A 169 -19.19 9.62 -18.21
C ARG A 169 -19.50 8.94 -19.52
N ASP A 170 -18.51 8.75 -20.37
CA ASP A 170 -18.68 8.02 -21.62
C ASP A 170 -18.97 6.54 -21.35
N PRO A 171 -20.18 6.04 -21.66
CA PRO A 171 -20.55 4.65 -21.43
C PRO A 171 -19.73 3.65 -22.26
N LYS A 172 -19.05 4.11 -23.32
CA LYS A 172 -18.13 3.31 -24.13
C LYS A 172 -16.75 3.18 -23.48
N SER A 173 -16.41 4.06 -22.53
CA SER A 173 -15.16 3.98 -21.78
C SER A 173 -15.16 2.76 -20.84
N ARG A 174 -14.08 1.97 -20.87
CA ARG A 174 -13.89 0.86 -19.92
C ARG A 174 -13.92 1.32 -18.47
N ALA A 175 -13.51 2.57 -18.20
CA ALA A 175 -13.51 3.17 -16.88
C ALA A 175 -14.92 3.48 -16.36
N PHE A 176 -15.90 3.73 -17.23
CA PHE A 176 -17.27 4.04 -16.82
C PHE A 176 -17.95 2.86 -16.09
N GLY A 177 -17.62 1.62 -16.46
CA GLY A 177 -18.14 0.44 -15.78
C GLY A 177 -17.95 0.48 -14.26
N PRO A 178 -16.71 0.53 -13.75
CA PRO A 178 -16.42 0.56 -12.33
C PRO A 178 -16.60 1.94 -11.68
N TYR A 179 -16.20 3.03 -12.36
CA TYR A 179 -16.13 4.36 -11.72
C TYR A 179 -17.40 5.19 -11.83
N LYS A 180 -18.22 5.01 -12.85
CA LYS A 180 -19.47 5.77 -13.09
C LYS A 180 -19.30 7.30 -13.05
N GLY A 181 -18.06 7.79 -13.28
CA GLY A 181 -17.75 9.21 -13.21
C GLY A 181 -17.96 9.85 -11.83
N PHE A 182 -17.71 9.11 -10.74
CA PHE A 182 -18.02 9.57 -9.38
C PHE A 182 -17.39 10.92 -9.03
N SER A 183 -16.23 11.27 -9.56
CA SER A 183 -15.62 12.58 -9.35
C SER A 183 -16.44 13.71 -9.97
N ALA A 184 -16.91 13.52 -11.21
CA ALA A 184 -17.78 14.46 -11.88
C ALA A 184 -19.16 14.54 -11.21
N GLU A 185 -19.71 13.40 -10.75
CA GLU A 185 -20.96 13.34 -10.01
C GLU A 185 -20.93 14.15 -8.70
N LEU A 186 -19.83 14.09 -7.97
CA LEU A 186 -19.64 14.88 -6.75
C LEU A 186 -19.46 16.37 -7.08
N ALA A 187 -18.72 16.72 -8.12
CA ALA A 187 -18.56 18.10 -8.56
C ALA A 187 -19.90 18.71 -9.02
N ASP A 188 -20.77 17.94 -9.70
CA ASP A 188 -22.12 18.37 -10.06
C ASP A 188 -23.01 18.70 -8.86
N ARG A 189 -22.73 18.08 -7.72
CA ARG A 189 -23.42 18.31 -6.44
C ARG A 189 -22.80 19.43 -5.60
N GLY A 190 -21.80 20.12 -6.17
CA GLY A 190 -21.19 21.30 -5.55
C GLY A 190 -20.02 21.02 -4.62
N PHE A 191 -19.49 19.80 -4.57
CA PHE A 191 -18.24 19.50 -3.89
C PHE A 191 -17.05 19.97 -4.73
N VAL A 192 -16.02 20.49 -4.08
CA VAL A 192 -14.69 20.56 -4.69
C VAL A 192 -14.13 19.14 -4.73
N VAL A 193 -13.62 18.71 -5.86
CA VAL A 193 -13.09 17.35 -6.00
C VAL A 193 -11.64 17.40 -6.44
N PHE A 194 -10.79 16.63 -5.78
CA PHE A 194 -9.43 16.38 -6.27
C PHE A 194 -9.28 14.90 -6.60
N ALA A 195 -8.99 14.60 -7.86
CA ALA A 195 -8.74 13.25 -8.34
C ALA A 195 -7.21 13.06 -8.50
N PRO A 196 -6.50 12.51 -7.50
CA PRO A 196 -5.05 12.31 -7.56
C PRO A 196 -4.68 11.13 -8.45
N HIS A 197 -3.44 11.14 -8.93
CA HIS A 197 -2.78 9.98 -9.50
C HIS A 197 -1.89 9.31 -8.45
N ASN A 198 -2.12 8.03 -8.21
CA ASN A 198 -1.18 7.19 -7.47
C ASN A 198 -0.34 6.34 -8.44
N PRO A 199 0.95 6.10 -8.14
CA PRO A 199 1.89 5.44 -9.05
C PRO A 199 1.75 3.90 -9.05
N TYR A 200 0.53 3.38 -9.12
CA TYR A 200 0.27 1.93 -9.24
C TYR A 200 -0.27 1.55 -10.63
N ARG A 201 0.49 1.94 -11.66
CA ARG A 201 0.19 1.71 -13.07
C ARG A 201 1.39 1.10 -13.80
N GLY A 202 1.11 0.44 -14.94
CA GLY A 202 2.12 -0.14 -15.81
C GLY A 202 2.42 -1.60 -15.47
N GLN A 203 1.42 -2.36 -15.06
CA GLN A 203 1.51 -3.79 -14.75
C GLN A 203 2.66 -4.09 -13.78
N ASP A 204 3.70 -4.80 -14.20
CA ASP A 204 4.83 -5.10 -13.33
C ASP A 204 5.78 -3.92 -13.09
N ALA A 205 5.66 -2.81 -13.83
CA ALA A 205 6.60 -1.69 -13.70
C ALA A 205 6.51 -1.04 -12.31
N PHE A 206 5.32 -0.78 -11.78
CA PHE A 206 5.17 -0.23 -10.42
C PHE A 206 5.52 -1.26 -9.34
N ARG A 207 5.33 -2.57 -9.61
CA ARG A 207 5.72 -3.64 -8.70
C ARG A 207 7.23 -3.74 -8.54
N VAL A 208 8.00 -3.33 -9.55
CA VAL A 208 9.45 -3.19 -9.41
C VAL A 208 9.80 -2.16 -8.34
N LEU A 209 9.08 -1.03 -8.26
CA LEU A 209 9.28 -0.04 -7.20
C LEU A 209 9.03 -0.65 -5.82
N GLN A 210 7.95 -1.41 -5.65
CA GLN A 210 7.65 -2.10 -4.39
C GLN A 210 8.77 -3.08 -4.00
N ARG A 211 9.23 -3.90 -4.94
CA ARG A 211 10.32 -4.86 -4.70
C ARG A 211 11.64 -4.18 -4.33
N LYS A 212 11.96 -3.07 -4.96
CA LYS A 212 13.15 -2.26 -4.62
C LYS A 212 13.00 -1.55 -3.26
N ALA A 213 11.79 -1.21 -2.88
CA ALA A 213 11.51 -0.55 -1.61
C ALA A 213 11.59 -1.51 -0.42
N ASN A 214 11.13 -2.74 -0.56
CA ASN A 214 11.06 -3.73 0.53
C ASN A 214 12.40 -3.94 1.26
N PRO A 215 13.56 -4.15 0.59
CA PRO A 215 14.85 -4.28 1.28
C PRO A 215 15.28 -3.04 2.07
N LEU A 216 14.70 -1.89 1.77
CA LEU A 216 14.94 -0.62 2.46
C LEU A 216 13.93 -0.35 3.58
N GLY A 217 13.06 -1.31 3.89
CA GLY A 217 11.96 -1.10 4.84
C GLY A 217 10.95 -0.04 4.36
N LYS A 218 10.70 0.02 3.05
CA LYS A 218 9.78 0.96 2.39
C LYS A 218 8.72 0.21 1.60
N THR A 219 7.65 0.90 1.29
CA THR A 219 6.58 0.41 0.41
C THR A 219 6.21 1.49 -0.62
N LEU A 220 5.32 1.16 -1.54
CA LEU A 220 4.76 2.14 -2.46
C LEU A 220 4.07 3.30 -1.72
N PHE A 221 3.44 3.00 -0.58
CA PHE A 221 2.78 3.99 0.26
C PHE A 221 3.76 4.96 0.96
N SER A 222 5.05 4.61 1.06
CA SER A 222 6.08 5.55 1.52
C SER A 222 6.19 6.81 0.63
N VAL A 223 5.79 6.69 -0.66
CA VAL A 223 5.73 7.80 -1.61
C VAL A 223 4.31 8.38 -1.68
N ILE A 224 3.29 7.54 -1.73
CA ILE A 224 1.89 7.98 -1.87
C ILE A 224 1.45 8.88 -0.72
N ILE A 225 1.79 8.55 0.53
CA ILE A 225 1.35 9.35 1.69
C ILE A 225 1.93 10.76 1.68
N PRO A 226 3.23 11.00 1.44
CA PRO A 226 3.76 12.34 1.25
C PRO A 226 3.16 13.11 0.06
N GLN A 227 2.81 12.44 -1.04
CA GLN A 227 2.08 13.06 -2.15
C GLN A 227 0.70 13.56 -1.69
N HIS A 228 -0.05 12.75 -0.94
CA HIS A 228 -1.34 13.16 -0.37
C HIS A 228 -1.22 14.25 0.68
N ASN A 229 -0.18 14.24 1.52
CA ASN A 229 0.11 15.36 2.43
C ASN A 229 0.29 16.66 1.64
N ARG A 230 1.05 16.63 0.56
CA ARG A 230 1.29 17.79 -0.29
C ARG A 230 0.01 18.30 -0.97
N ILE A 231 -0.87 17.37 -1.37
CA ILE A 231 -2.18 17.72 -1.92
C ILE A 231 -3.03 18.45 -0.86
N ILE A 232 -3.09 17.94 0.37
CA ILE A 232 -3.82 18.60 1.44
C ILE A 232 -3.22 19.97 1.78
N ASP A 233 -1.89 20.06 1.91
CA ASP A 233 -1.19 21.34 2.16
C ASP A 233 -1.63 22.40 1.15
N TRP A 234 -1.73 22.02 -0.13
CA TRP A 234 -2.14 22.95 -1.18
C TRP A 234 -3.65 23.23 -1.15
N LEU A 235 -4.50 22.21 -1.00
CA LEU A 235 -5.96 22.40 -0.95
C LEU A 235 -6.38 23.36 0.16
N GLU A 236 -5.73 23.30 1.31
CA GLU A 236 -5.99 24.19 2.45
C GLU A 236 -5.63 25.66 2.17
N THR A 237 -4.82 25.96 1.15
CA THR A 237 -4.53 27.33 0.72
C THR A 237 -5.61 27.95 -0.16
N LEU A 238 -6.51 27.14 -0.74
CA LEU A 238 -7.54 27.61 -1.63
C LEU A 238 -8.67 28.32 -0.85
N PRO A 239 -9.02 29.56 -1.21
CA PRO A 239 -9.93 30.38 -0.40
C PRO A 239 -11.35 29.81 -0.28
N TYR A 240 -11.77 28.97 -1.23
CA TYR A 240 -13.08 28.35 -1.28
C TYR A 240 -13.10 26.93 -0.69
N VAL A 241 -12.02 26.44 -0.12
CA VAL A 241 -11.95 25.11 0.51
C VAL A 241 -12.27 25.22 2.00
N ASP A 242 -13.16 24.36 2.47
CA ASP A 242 -13.35 24.11 3.88
C ASP A 242 -12.37 23.04 4.38
N LYS A 243 -11.30 23.50 5.00
CA LYS A 243 -10.20 22.64 5.51
C LYS A 243 -10.66 21.65 6.60
N ASN A 244 -11.82 21.87 7.23
CA ASN A 244 -12.35 20.97 8.25
C ASN A 244 -13.26 19.90 7.65
N ARG A 245 -13.56 19.97 6.36
CA ARG A 245 -14.42 19.03 5.64
C ARG A 245 -13.73 18.51 4.37
N ILE A 246 -12.60 17.83 4.57
CA ILE A 246 -11.87 17.16 3.49
C ILE A 246 -12.07 15.65 3.67
N GLY A 247 -12.83 15.04 2.78
CA GLY A 247 -13.09 13.60 2.77
C GLY A 247 -12.23 12.87 1.75
N PHE A 248 -12.07 11.58 1.95
CA PHE A 248 -11.42 10.65 1.03
C PHE A 248 -12.41 9.61 0.53
N TYR A 249 -12.44 9.36 -0.76
CA TYR A 249 -13.17 8.25 -1.38
C TYR A 249 -12.23 7.47 -2.30
N GLY A 250 -12.18 6.16 -2.14
CA GLY A 250 -11.36 5.32 -3.00
C GLY A 250 -12.03 4.01 -3.37
N LEU A 251 -11.86 3.58 -4.62
CA LEU A 251 -12.42 2.34 -5.14
C LEU A 251 -11.31 1.35 -5.49
N SER A 252 -11.48 0.06 -5.11
CA SER A 252 -10.54 -1.02 -5.38
C SER A 252 -9.17 -0.73 -4.76
N TYR A 253 -8.09 -0.63 -5.52
CA TYR A 253 -6.78 -0.20 -5.00
C TYR A 253 -6.83 1.23 -4.42
N GLY A 254 -7.75 2.08 -4.90
CA GLY A 254 -8.10 3.35 -4.24
C GLY A 254 -8.74 3.14 -2.87
N GLY A 255 -9.52 2.07 -2.70
CA GLY A 255 -10.02 1.63 -1.39
C GLY A 255 -8.90 1.17 -0.46
N LYS A 256 -7.90 0.44 -0.99
CA LYS A 256 -6.65 0.15 -0.26
C LYS A 256 -5.97 1.44 0.22
N THR A 257 -5.94 2.46 -0.64
CA THR A 257 -5.40 3.79 -0.30
C THR A 257 -6.24 4.48 0.79
N ALA A 258 -7.59 4.37 0.71
CA ALA A 258 -8.51 4.94 1.71
C ALA A 258 -8.33 4.37 3.13
N MET A 259 -7.74 3.18 3.25
CA MET A 259 -7.43 2.56 4.54
C MET A 259 -6.05 2.95 5.08
N ARG A 260 -5.14 3.46 4.24
CA ARG A 260 -3.74 3.77 4.63
C ARG A 260 -3.49 5.25 4.76
N VAL A 261 -3.92 6.02 3.78
CA VAL A 261 -3.64 7.45 3.72
C VAL A 261 -4.38 8.22 4.81
N PRO A 262 -5.71 8.10 5.00
CA PRO A 262 -6.42 8.81 6.08
C PRO A 262 -6.00 8.33 7.47
N ALA A 263 -5.62 7.07 7.66
CA ALA A 263 -5.10 6.57 8.92
C ALA A 263 -3.81 7.31 9.38
N LEU A 264 -3.04 7.87 8.43
CA LEU A 264 -1.78 8.57 8.68
C LEU A 264 -1.82 10.07 8.39
N ILE A 265 -2.91 10.57 7.81
CA ILE A 265 -3.16 12.00 7.56
C ILE A 265 -4.47 12.40 8.24
N PRO A 266 -4.43 12.79 9.53
CA PRO A 266 -5.65 13.08 10.31
C PRO A 266 -6.41 14.34 9.84
N ARG A 267 -5.92 15.04 8.82
CA ARG A 267 -6.63 16.14 8.15
C ARG A 267 -7.78 15.67 7.25
N TYR A 268 -7.82 14.39 6.89
CA TYR A 268 -9.03 13.79 6.32
C TYR A 268 -10.07 13.56 7.41
N SER A 269 -11.21 14.22 7.30
CA SER A 269 -12.32 14.13 8.27
C SER A 269 -13.26 12.94 8.02
N LEU A 270 -13.11 12.28 6.88
CA LEU A 270 -13.92 11.13 6.47
C LEU A 270 -13.13 10.27 5.50
N SER A 271 -13.24 8.95 5.64
CA SER A 271 -12.72 8.00 4.64
C SER A 271 -13.80 7.02 4.22
N ILE A 272 -13.94 6.83 2.91
CA ILE A 272 -14.84 5.84 2.31
C ILE A 272 -14.01 4.86 1.48
N CYS A 273 -13.95 3.61 1.96
CA CYS A 273 -13.30 2.51 1.28
C CYS A 273 -14.36 1.71 0.50
N SER A 274 -14.28 1.72 -0.82
CA SER A 274 -15.18 1.00 -1.71
C SER A 274 -14.45 -0.18 -2.37
N ALA A 275 -15.05 -1.37 -2.29
CA ALA A 275 -14.61 -2.60 -2.97
C ALA A 275 -13.19 -3.07 -2.63
N ASP A 276 -12.70 -2.79 -1.41
CA ASP A 276 -11.44 -3.30 -0.86
C ASP A 276 -11.55 -3.71 0.61
N PHE A 277 -12.51 -3.18 1.39
CA PHE A 277 -12.64 -3.49 2.81
C PHE A 277 -12.98 -4.97 3.05
N ASN A 278 -12.11 -5.68 3.74
CA ASN A 278 -12.23 -7.13 3.97
C ASN A 278 -11.37 -7.58 5.17
N GLU A 279 -11.32 -8.88 5.42
CA GLU A 279 -10.33 -9.49 6.28
C GLU A 279 -9.03 -9.70 5.47
N TRP A 280 -8.13 -8.74 5.57
CA TRP A 280 -6.94 -8.61 4.72
C TRP A 280 -6.01 -9.82 4.78
N ILE A 281 -5.79 -10.36 5.99
CA ILE A 281 -4.85 -11.45 6.20
C ILE A 281 -5.36 -12.71 5.50
N LYS A 282 -6.62 -13.08 5.71
CA LYS A 282 -7.22 -14.27 5.08
C LYS A 282 -7.30 -14.11 3.58
N LYS A 283 -7.76 -12.95 3.10
CA LYS A 283 -7.85 -12.67 1.66
C LYS A 283 -6.51 -12.86 0.94
N ASN A 284 -5.41 -12.42 1.55
CA ASN A 284 -4.11 -12.39 0.86
C ASN A 284 -3.25 -13.62 1.11
N THR A 285 -3.42 -14.32 2.22
CA THR A 285 -2.41 -15.30 2.67
C THR A 285 -2.96 -16.70 2.92
N THR A 286 -4.28 -16.91 2.83
CA THR A 286 -4.84 -18.25 3.03
C THR A 286 -4.61 -19.17 1.84
N THR A 287 -4.37 -20.45 2.13
CA THR A 287 -4.42 -21.51 1.13
C THR A 287 -5.80 -22.20 1.06
N ASP A 288 -6.72 -21.81 1.96
CA ASP A 288 -8.03 -22.44 2.09
C ASP A 288 -9.05 -21.93 1.04
N TRP A 289 -8.70 -20.87 0.30
CA TRP A 289 -9.55 -20.22 -0.69
C TRP A 289 -8.91 -20.17 -2.06
N SER A 290 -9.65 -20.59 -3.09
CA SER A 290 -9.23 -20.42 -4.49
C SER A 290 -9.12 -18.94 -4.93
N TYR A 291 -9.81 -18.04 -4.25
CA TYR A 291 -9.77 -16.59 -4.50
C TYR A 291 -8.71 -15.84 -3.69
N SER A 292 -7.86 -16.55 -2.97
CA SER A 292 -6.77 -15.95 -2.22
C SER A 292 -5.80 -15.25 -3.16
N TYR A 293 -5.41 -14.02 -2.81
CA TYR A 293 -4.37 -13.28 -3.53
C TYR A 293 -2.97 -13.93 -3.43
N LEU A 294 -2.81 -14.93 -2.56
CA LEU A 294 -1.60 -15.75 -2.50
C LEU A 294 -1.22 -16.32 -3.87
N TYR A 295 -2.22 -16.64 -4.70
CA TYR A 295 -2.05 -17.23 -6.03
C TYR A 295 -1.99 -16.21 -7.16
N THR A 296 -2.01 -14.90 -6.86
CA THR A 296 -1.92 -13.83 -7.86
C THR A 296 -0.50 -13.31 -8.00
N GLY A 297 -0.25 -12.53 -9.07
CA GLY A 297 1.01 -11.82 -9.27
C GLY A 297 1.12 -10.48 -8.54
N GLU A 298 0.17 -10.15 -7.66
CA GLU A 298 0.11 -8.85 -6.97
C GLU A 298 1.00 -8.84 -5.72
N TYR A 299 2.32 -8.92 -5.92
CA TYR A 299 3.30 -9.00 -4.81
C TYR A 299 3.31 -7.77 -3.89
N GLU A 300 2.84 -6.63 -4.36
CA GLU A 300 2.77 -5.38 -3.61
C GLU A 300 1.75 -5.39 -2.47
N ILE A 301 0.90 -6.41 -2.42
CA ILE A 301 -0.08 -6.55 -1.33
C ILE A 301 0.52 -7.17 -0.06
N PHE A 302 1.68 -7.83 -0.16
CA PHE A 302 2.34 -8.47 0.96
C PHE A 302 3.21 -7.46 1.72
N GLU A 303 2.57 -6.69 2.59
CA GLU A 303 3.24 -5.70 3.44
C GLU A 303 3.82 -6.39 4.69
N TYR A 304 5.03 -5.97 5.08
CA TYR A 304 5.76 -6.59 6.18
C TYR A 304 4.97 -6.54 7.49
N ASN A 305 4.90 -7.68 8.18
CA ASN A 305 4.31 -7.87 9.51
C ASN A 305 2.84 -7.40 9.66
N LEU A 306 2.12 -7.16 8.57
CA LEU A 306 0.76 -6.63 8.63
C LEU A 306 -0.17 -7.58 9.41
N GLY A 307 0.01 -8.88 9.26
CA GLY A 307 -0.78 -9.91 9.94
C GLY A 307 -0.78 -9.82 11.46
N HIS A 308 0.34 -9.46 12.07
CA HIS A 308 0.48 -9.35 13.52
C HIS A 308 0.21 -7.94 14.07
N THR A 309 0.03 -6.95 13.21
CA THR A 309 -0.05 -5.55 13.60
C THR A 309 -1.37 -4.90 13.22
N PHE A 310 -1.67 -4.83 11.91
CA PHE A 310 -2.82 -4.12 11.38
C PHE A 310 -3.52 -4.93 10.31
N ASN A 311 -4.77 -5.25 10.53
CA ASN A 311 -5.71 -5.68 9.51
C ASN A 311 -6.61 -4.48 9.16
N TYR A 312 -7.61 -4.62 8.33
CA TYR A 312 -8.49 -3.50 7.98
C TYR A 312 -9.23 -2.93 9.19
N ALA A 313 -9.63 -3.75 10.15
CA ALA A 313 -10.26 -3.26 11.39
C ALA A 313 -9.35 -2.32 12.17
N GLU A 314 -8.08 -2.72 12.35
CA GLU A 314 -7.09 -1.90 13.05
C GLU A 314 -6.76 -0.62 12.27
N MET A 315 -6.62 -0.71 10.92
CA MET A 315 -6.41 0.49 10.09
C MET A 315 -7.60 1.46 10.17
N ALA A 316 -8.84 0.94 10.11
CA ALA A 316 -10.04 1.76 10.26
C ALA A 316 -10.10 2.46 11.63
N ALA A 317 -9.64 1.79 12.68
CA ALA A 317 -9.56 2.36 14.01
C ALA A 317 -8.52 3.49 14.15
N LEU A 318 -7.61 3.65 13.19
CA LEU A 318 -6.65 4.75 13.14
C LEU A 318 -7.17 6.01 12.44
N ILE A 319 -8.32 5.93 11.74
CA ILE A 319 -8.90 7.05 10.96
C ILE A 319 -9.70 8.02 11.83
#